data_f099f6fff9e88199fd5e18a939f60179
#
_entry.id   f099f6fff9e88199fd5e18a939f60179
#
_cell.length_a   1.000
_cell.length_b   1.000
_cell.length_c   1.000
_cell.angle_alpha   90.00
_cell.angle_beta   90.00
_cell.angle_gamma   90.00
#
_symmetry.space_group_name_H-M   'P 1'
#
loop_
_entity.id
_entity.type
_entity.pdbx_description
1 polymer ?
#
loop_
_entity_poly.entity_id
_entity_poly.type
_entity_poly.pdbx_seq_one_letter_code
_entity_poly.pdbx_strand_id
1 'polypeptide(L)'
;MEKGIGLRCGSTFGIRGGNAMILNKLLLKSFGKFQNREIVLKEGINVVYGENESGKSTMHTFLRAMFFGLRRMRGKASRTDTYTRYKPWGENARYEGILWFTCGEKRFRLERDFSVPQSPATLFCETDGELLSVADGDLDMLLGNISETVFQNTVFVPQAKSRTEEGLYTELRDYLADFQGTGDIRFNLEGAEEILKGRKKFWEQKEKEEQQKKEQEETRIRYKIQHEQAEMENLEENLKSLEKNSGMLKGQTAKLERAEREAEKQKESSRRFQTVWRIWTVFLAVIAMLGIGNRISFAVMAFLLCLLLAAGAGLWFYEKRQTFTEDAGREDAENYARIRERQKVLLESQRERVTRLENLEEEYRELRRNNEALLRIRKEIRSITLAMQKLQEAAKRMQGFTGGILTRKMSEAISGITGGKYRQVVLDKNFQIYLDTEETCLELHQVSYGTAEQVYLSLRMACREILCREEELPLVLDETFAMYDRRRLLETLKYISQRNSQVILFSCNKREIEILEEAGIPFHCIEL
;
A
#
# COMPACT_ATOMS: atom_id res chain seq x y z
N MET A 1 -11.49 -83.18 -23.04
CA MET A 1 -11.37 -82.78 -21.65
C MET A 1 -9.94 -82.32 -21.46
N GLU A 2 -9.72 -81.03 -21.50
CA GLU A 2 -8.53 -80.37 -20.96
C GLU A 2 -8.76 -78.86 -20.90
N LYS A 3 -8.83 -78.36 -19.70
CA LYS A 3 -9.08 -76.97 -19.42
C LYS A 3 -7.76 -76.20 -19.49
N GLY A 4 -7.64 -75.32 -20.51
CA GLY A 4 -6.57 -74.34 -20.58
C GLY A 4 -6.79 -73.22 -19.53
N ILE A 5 -5.80 -73.12 -18.63
CA ILE A 5 -5.73 -72.04 -17.61
C ILE A 5 -5.17 -70.78 -18.31
N GLY A 6 -6.07 -69.84 -18.58
CA GLY A 6 -5.64 -68.51 -19.05
C GLY A 6 -5.09 -67.70 -17.89
N LEU A 7 -3.79 -67.47 -17.90
CA LEU A 7 -3.11 -66.47 -17.07
C LEU A 7 -3.50 -65.07 -17.54
N ARG A 8 -4.47 -64.45 -16.81
CA ARG A 8 -4.69 -63.03 -16.88
C ARG A 8 -3.54 -62.30 -16.19
N CYS A 9 -2.65 -61.72 -16.97
CA CYS A 9 -1.70 -60.77 -16.46
C CYS A 9 -2.45 -59.47 -16.10
N GLY A 10 -2.80 -59.35 -14.85
CA GLY A 10 -3.48 -58.17 -14.30
C GLY A 10 -2.45 -57.08 -14.06
N SER A 11 -2.28 -56.20 -15.01
CA SER A 11 -1.61 -54.91 -14.83
C SER A 11 -2.65 -53.90 -14.29
N THR A 12 -2.93 -53.91 -13.00
CA THR A 12 -3.63 -52.83 -12.32
C THR A 12 -2.64 -51.65 -12.14
N PHE A 13 -2.42 -50.88 -13.16
CA PHE A 13 -1.93 -49.50 -13.03
C PHE A 13 -3.16 -48.63 -12.79
N GLY A 14 -3.24 -48.05 -11.60
CA GLY A 14 -4.27 -47.09 -11.24
C GLY A 14 -4.26 -45.89 -12.18
N ILE A 15 -5.29 -45.81 -12.99
CA ILE A 15 -5.61 -44.65 -13.80
C ILE A 15 -5.88 -43.51 -12.85
N ARG A 16 -5.04 -42.51 -12.84
CA ARG A 16 -5.29 -41.23 -12.16
C ARG A 16 -6.47 -40.57 -12.87
N GLY A 17 -7.47 -40.10 -12.12
CA GLY A 17 -8.72 -39.57 -12.63
C GLY A 17 -8.64 -38.16 -13.24
N GLY A 18 -7.71 -37.90 -14.14
CA GLY A 18 -7.66 -36.73 -14.99
C GLY A 18 -7.90 -37.13 -16.44
N ASN A 19 -8.56 -36.27 -17.22
CA ASN A 19 -8.77 -36.50 -18.65
C ASN A 19 -7.43 -36.31 -19.39
N ALA A 20 -6.95 -37.33 -20.10
CA ALA A 20 -5.73 -37.20 -20.90
C ALA A 20 -6.01 -36.37 -22.16
N MET A 21 -5.17 -35.34 -22.39
CA MET A 21 -5.15 -34.60 -23.65
C MET A 21 -4.25 -35.31 -24.65
N ILE A 22 -4.82 -35.67 -25.80
CA ILE A 22 -4.11 -36.32 -26.90
C ILE A 22 -4.17 -35.40 -28.13
N LEU A 23 -3.03 -34.98 -28.64
CA LEU A 23 -2.94 -34.26 -29.90
C LEU A 23 -3.12 -35.26 -31.06
N ASN A 24 -4.12 -35.02 -31.91
CA ASN A 24 -4.48 -35.93 -32.97
C ASN A 24 -3.90 -35.50 -34.31
N LYS A 25 -3.97 -34.18 -34.61
CA LYS A 25 -3.60 -33.69 -35.93
C LYS A 25 -3.19 -32.23 -35.87
N LEU A 26 -2.17 -31.87 -36.62
CA LEU A 26 -1.73 -30.50 -36.83
C LEU A 26 -1.87 -30.15 -38.31
N LEU A 27 -2.35 -28.94 -38.59
CA LEU A 27 -2.30 -28.35 -39.91
C LEU A 27 -1.58 -26.99 -39.84
N LEU A 28 -0.34 -26.96 -40.30
CA LEU A 28 0.43 -25.74 -40.49
C LEU A 28 0.02 -25.14 -41.85
N LYS A 29 -1.06 -24.33 -41.86
CA LYS A 29 -1.55 -23.70 -43.12
C LYS A 29 -0.45 -22.80 -43.69
N SER A 30 0.16 -21.96 -42.83
CA SER A 30 1.36 -21.18 -43.16
C SER A 30 2.03 -20.77 -41.86
N PHE A 31 3.17 -21.42 -41.54
CA PHE A 31 3.96 -21.17 -40.35
C PHE A 31 5.44 -21.47 -40.60
N GLY A 32 6.29 -20.46 -40.48
CA GLY A 32 7.69 -20.56 -40.86
C GLY A 32 7.86 -21.02 -42.33
N LYS A 33 8.57 -22.13 -42.51
CA LYS A 33 8.74 -22.72 -43.83
C LYS A 33 7.60 -23.60 -44.31
N PHE A 34 6.72 -24.00 -43.41
CA PHE A 34 5.62 -24.92 -43.75
C PHE A 34 4.46 -24.18 -44.41
N GLN A 35 3.96 -24.78 -45.49
CA GLN A 35 2.76 -24.34 -46.18
C GLN A 35 1.82 -25.55 -46.38
N ASN A 36 0.64 -25.48 -45.84
CA ASN A 36 -0.40 -26.49 -45.88
C ASN A 36 0.09 -27.91 -45.51
N ARG A 37 0.98 -27.99 -44.50
CA ARG A 37 1.52 -29.26 -44.02
C ARG A 37 0.63 -29.86 -42.95
N GLU A 38 0.13 -31.04 -43.23
CA GLU A 38 -0.65 -31.85 -42.30
C GLU A 38 0.28 -32.90 -41.62
N ILE A 39 0.07 -33.08 -40.30
CA ILE A 39 0.83 -34.05 -39.48
C ILE A 39 -0.17 -34.74 -38.55
N VAL A 40 -0.20 -36.07 -38.63
CA VAL A 40 -1.06 -36.90 -37.78
C VAL A 40 -0.26 -37.49 -36.65
N LEU A 41 -0.75 -37.36 -35.42
CA LEU A 41 -0.16 -37.89 -34.20
C LEU A 41 -1.07 -39.00 -33.66
N LYS A 42 -0.46 -39.92 -32.89
CA LYS A 42 -1.15 -41.05 -32.24
C LYS A 42 -0.89 -41.04 -30.74
N GLU A 43 -1.67 -41.79 -30.00
CA GLU A 43 -1.38 -42.11 -28.60
C GLU A 43 -0.02 -42.81 -28.49
N GLY A 44 0.61 -42.76 -27.32
CA GLY A 44 1.95 -43.32 -27.10
C GLY A 44 3.05 -42.43 -27.65
N ILE A 45 4.17 -43.05 -28.08
CA ILE A 45 5.34 -42.31 -28.55
C ILE A 45 5.20 -41.97 -30.04
N ASN A 46 5.36 -40.70 -30.38
CA ASN A 46 5.49 -40.19 -31.74
C ASN A 46 6.92 -39.67 -31.91
N VAL A 47 7.66 -40.23 -32.83
CA VAL A 47 9.01 -39.76 -33.18
C VAL A 47 8.90 -38.94 -34.48
N VAL A 48 9.12 -37.65 -34.36
CA VAL A 48 9.18 -36.72 -35.48
C VAL A 48 10.64 -36.63 -35.92
N TYR A 49 11.01 -37.48 -36.89
CA TYR A 49 12.38 -37.57 -37.42
C TYR A 49 12.57 -36.61 -38.59
N GLY A 50 13.73 -35.99 -38.64
CA GLY A 50 14.14 -35.18 -39.77
C GLY A 50 15.55 -34.61 -39.59
N GLU A 51 16.24 -34.40 -40.71
CA GLU A 51 17.58 -33.81 -40.70
C GLU A 51 17.56 -32.37 -40.07
N ASN A 52 18.75 -31.82 -39.86
CA ASN A 52 18.85 -30.43 -39.43
C ASN A 52 18.16 -29.53 -40.47
N GLU A 53 17.50 -28.47 -40.00
CA GLU A 53 16.70 -27.54 -40.82
C GLU A 53 15.44 -28.18 -41.45
N SER A 54 15.06 -29.41 -41.14
CA SER A 54 13.79 -30.03 -41.61
C SER A 54 12.54 -29.33 -41.09
N GLY A 55 12.65 -28.51 -40.04
CA GLY A 55 11.55 -27.76 -39.46
C GLY A 55 11.05 -28.30 -38.13
N LYS A 56 11.76 -29.21 -37.48
CA LYS A 56 11.43 -29.74 -36.14
C LYS A 56 11.11 -28.64 -35.13
N SER A 57 12.05 -27.70 -34.96
CA SER A 57 11.87 -26.56 -34.01
C SER A 57 10.76 -25.58 -34.45
N THR A 58 10.45 -25.54 -35.77
CA THR A 58 9.30 -24.78 -36.28
C THR A 58 7.99 -25.42 -35.80
N MET A 59 7.86 -26.75 -35.94
CA MET A 59 6.70 -27.50 -35.49
C MET A 59 6.58 -27.50 -33.97
N HIS A 60 7.70 -27.65 -33.25
CA HIS A 60 7.75 -27.50 -31.79
C HIS A 60 7.19 -26.12 -31.35
N THR A 61 7.68 -25.03 -31.96
CA THR A 61 7.20 -23.67 -31.65
C THR A 61 5.73 -23.49 -32.06
N PHE A 62 5.30 -24.11 -33.16
CA PHE A 62 3.90 -24.06 -33.59
C PHE A 62 2.96 -24.64 -32.53
N LEU A 63 3.28 -25.81 -31.96
CA LEU A 63 2.47 -26.41 -30.89
C LEU A 63 2.27 -25.43 -29.72
N ARG A 64 3.35 -24.82 -29.24
CA ARG A 64 3.25 -23.81 -28.19
C ARG A 64 2.41 -22.61 -28.62
N ALA A 65 2.66 -22.11 -29.82
CA ALA A 65 1.94 -20.96 -30.34
C ALA A 65 0.43 -21.21 -30.50
N MET A 66 0.03 -22.45 -30.81
CA MET A 66 -1.39 -22.81 -30.86
C MET A 66 -2.09 -22.63 -29.50
N PHE A 67 -1.44 -23.00 -28.40
CA PHE A 67 -2.02 -22.86 -27.07
C PHE A 67 -1.92 -21.44 -26.51
N PHE A 68 -0.77 -20.79 -26.58
CA PHE A 68 -0.49 -19.51 -25.89
C PHE A 68 -0.36 -18.30 -26.83
N GLY A 69 -0.42 -18.51 -28.15
CA GLY A 69 -0.22 -17.45 -29.13
C GLY A 69 1.27 -17.07 -29.32
N LEU A 70 1.48 -16.03 -30.11
CA LEU A 70 2.79 -15.43 -30.34
C LEU A 70 2.78 -13.97 -29.90
N ARG A 71 3.71 -13.62 -29.02
CA ARG A 71 3.87 -12.22 -28.58
C ARG A 71 4.82 -11.49 -29.54
N ARG A 72 4.38 -10.36 -30.08
CA ARG A 72 5.21 -9.46 -30.86
C ARG A 72 5.87 -8.46 -29.93
N MET A 73 7.20 -8.42 -29.91
CA MET A 73 7.94 -7.42 -29.14
C MET A 73 8.00 -6.06 -29.86
N ARG A 74 8.35 -4.99 -29.14
CA ARG A 74 8.48 -3.65 -29.69
C ARG A 74 9.96 -3.24 -29.83
N GLY A 75 10.23 -2.32 -30.74
CA GLY A 75 11.58 -1.77 -30.95
C GLY A 75 12.59 -2.76 -31.50
N LYS A 76 13.83 -2.72 -31.04
CA LYS A 76 14.92 -3.60 -31.54
C LYS A 76 14.66 -5.07 -31.29
N ALA A 77 13.99 -5.43 -30.21
CA ALA A 77 13.65 -6.81 -29.85
C ALA A 77 12.68 -7.47 -30.84
N SER A 78 11.87 -6.70 -31.56
CA SER A 78 10.94 -7.23 -32.57
C SER A 78 11.62 -7.87 -33.79
N ARG A 79 12.91 -7.62 -33.99
CA ARG A 79 13.66 -8.19 -35.12
C ARG A 79 14.05 -9.67 -34.92
N THR A 80 14.12 -10.09 -33.66
CA THR A 80 14.57 -11.44 -33.25
C THR A 80 13.54 -12.20 -32.45
N ASP A 81 12.33 -11.64 -32.29
CA ASP A 81 11.25 -12.28 -31.55
C ASP A 81 10.71 -13.52 -32.29
N THR A 82 10.05 -14.38 -31.53
CA THR A 82 9.47 -15.63 -32.05
C THR A 82 8.43 -15.36 -33.14
N TYR A 83 7.66 -14.29 -33.02
CA TYR A 83 6.67 -13.89 -34.04
C TYR A 83 7.32 -13.63 -35.39
N THR A 84 8.35 -12.80 -35.42
CA THR A 84 9.07 -12.43 -36.67
C THR A 84 9.87 -13.58 -37.23
N ARG A 85 10.50 -14.40 -36.36
CA ARG A 85 11.30 -15.55 -36.75
C ARG A 85 10.53 -16.62 -37.51
N TYR A 86 9.26 -16.86 -37.11
CA TYR A 86 8.42 -17.90 -37.71
C TYR A 86 7.32 -17.35 -38.63
N LYS A 87 7.38 -16.06 -38.97
CA LYS A 87 6.50 -15.47 -39.95
C LYS A 87 6.75 -16.16 -41.33
N PRO A 88 5.70 -16.55 -42.07
CA PRO A 88 5.84 -17.14 -43.39
C PRO A 88 6.63 -16.26 -44.36
N TRP A 89 7.39 -16.89 -45.24
CA TRP A 89 8.31 -16.19 -46.17
C TRP A 89 7.63 -15.63 -47.42
N GLY A 90 6.35 -15.92 -47.67
CA GLY A 90 5.61 -15.44 -48.84
C GLY A 90 4.86 -14.14 -48.54
N GLU A 91 4.84 -13.20 -49.50
CA GLU A 91 4.21 -11.87 -49.31
C GLU A 91 2.69 -11.90 -49.00
N ASN A 92 1.97 -12.95 -49.39
CA ASN A 92 0.53 -13.12 -49.19
C ASN A 92 0.15 -14.36 -48.36
N ALA A 93 1.12 -14.93 -47.64
CA ALA A 93 0.88 -16.12 -46.84
C ALA A 93 0.11 -15.77 -45.58
N ARG A 94 -1.07 -16.36 -45.41
CA ARG A 94 -1.83 -16.25 -44.15
C ARG A 94 -1.07 -16.96 -43.05
N TYR A 95 -0.80 -16.27 -41.94
CA TYR A 95 -0.07 -16.81 -40.78
C TYR A 95 -1.05 -17.53 -39.85
N GLU A 96 -1.43 -18.77 -40.21
CA GLU A 96 -2.54 -19.51 -39.60
C GLU A 96 -2.14 -20.97 -39.33
N GLY A 97 -2.84 -21.56 -38.35
CA GLY A 97 -2.75 -22.98 -38.09
C GLY A 97 -4.01 -23.55 -37.43
N ILE A 98 -4.13 -24.87 -37.49
CA ILE A 98 -5.21 -25.63 -36.85
C ILE A 98 -4.59 -26.80 -36.08
N LEU A 99 -5.10 -27.02 -34.87
CA LEU A 99 -4.75 -28.14 -34.01
C LEU A 99 -6.04 -28.89 -33.63
N TRP A 100 -6.03 -30.19 -33.86
CA TRP A 100 -7.08 -31.09 -33.34
C TRP A 100 -6.52 -31.90 -32.19
N PHE A 101 -7.31 -32.00 -31.13
CA PHE A 101 -6.96 -32.77 -29.95
C PHE A 101 -8.20 -33.35 -29.29
N THR A 102 -8.01 -34.40 -28.52
CA THR A 102 -9.04 -34.97 -27.65
C THR A 102 -8.69 -34.70 -26.20
N CYS A 103 -9.70 -34.44 -25.37
CA CYS A 103 -9.56 -34.35 -23.92
C CYS A 103 -10.69 -35.20 -23.32
N GLY A 104 -10.34 -36.31 -22.69
CA GLY A 104 -11.31 -37.35 -22.34
C GLY A 104 -12.02 -37.91 -23.58
N GLU A 105 -13.35 -37.86 -23.58
CA GLU A 105 -14.17 -38.36 -24.69
C GLU A 105 -14.51 -37.29 -25.76
N LYS A 106 -14.13 -36.04 -25.52
CA LYS A 106 -14.47 -34.93 -26.40
C LYS A 106 -13.33 -34.57 -27.34
N ARG A 107 -13.71 -34.24 -28.58
CA ARG A 107 -12.78 -33.77 -29.63
C ARG A 107 -12.90 -32.28 -29.82
N PHE A 108 -11.75 -31.62 -29.89
CA PHE A 108 -11.64 -30.18 -30.03
C PHE A 108 -10.83 -29.81 -31.26
N ARG A 109 -11.17 -28.67 -31.83
CA ARG A 109 -10.44 -28.04 -32.93
C ARG A 109 -10.12 -26.61 -32.53
N LEU A 110 -8.84 -26.31 -32.44
CA LEU A 110 -8.29 -24.99 -32.13
C LEU A 110 -7.74 -24.38 -33.41
N GLU A 111 -8.30 -23.24 -33.82
CA GLU A 111 -7.81 -22.44 -34.94
C GLU A 111 -7.20 -21.15 -34.44
N ARG A 112 -6.07 -20.77 -35.01
CA ARG A 112 -5.42 -19.51 -34.63
C ARG A 112 -4.84 -18.82 -35.86
N ASP A 113 -5.15 -17.50 -35.95
CA ASP A 113 -4.54 -16.59 -36.90
C ASP A 113 -3.46 -15.77 -36.18
N PHE A 114 -2.20 -15.93 -36.57
CA PHE A 114 -1.06 -15.22 -36.00
C PHE A 114 -0.77 -13.91 -36.73
N SER A 115 -1.44 -13.56 -37.82
CA SER A 115 -1.21 -12.32 -38.57
C SER A 115 -1.52 -11.07 -37.76
N VAL A 116 -2.45 -11.17 -36.81
CA VAL A 116 -2.79 -10.12 -35.86
C VAL A 116 -2.26 -10.50 -34.49
N PRO A 117 -1.30 -9.74 -33.92
CA PRO A 117 -0.82 -9.98 -32.57
C PRO A 117 -1.97 -9.93 -31.56
N GLN A 118 -2.06 -10.92 -30.68
CA GLN A 118 -3.12 -11.09 -29.67
C GLN A 118 -4.51 -11.43 -30.25
N SER A 119 -4.60 -11.87 -31.50
CA SER A 119 -5.83 -12.37 -32.06
C SER A 119 -6.34 -13.56 -31.22
N PRO A 120 -7.59 -13.56 -30.76
CA PRO A 120 -8.13 -14.69 -30.01
C PRO A 120 -8.15 -15.93 -30.90
N ALA A 121 -7.84 -17.08 -30.32
CA ALA A 121 -8.00 -18.34 -31.03
C ALA A 121 -9.50 -18.71 -31.06
N THR A 122 -9.91 -19.46 -32.06
CA THR A 122 -11.23 -20.04 -32.13
C THR A 122 -11.16 -21.48 -31.65
N LEU A 123 -11.91 -21.82 -30.62
CA LEU A 123 -11.98 -23.17 -30.06
C LEU A 123 -13.34 -23.76 -30.32
N PHE A 124 -13.40 -24.89 -30.97
CA PHE A 124 -14.65 -25.58 -31.34
C PHE A 124 -14.64 -26.99 -30.75
N CYS A 125 -15.68 -27.36 -30.02
CA CYS A 125 -15.92 -28.72 -29.56
C CYS A 125 -16.65 -29.47 -30.67
N GLU A 126 -15.94 -30.35 -31.41
CA GLU A 126 -16.50 -31.09 -32.54
C GLU A 126 -17.52 -32.16 -32.08
N THR A 127 -17.41 -32.64 -30.86
CA THR A 127 -18.33 -33.65 -30.33
C THR A 127 -19.69 -33.06 -30.01
N ASP A 128 -19.74 -31.90 -29.39
CA ASP A 128 -20.99 -31.25 -28.97
C ASP A 128 -21.50 -30.24 -30.01
N GLY A 129 -20.66 -29.85 -30.98
CA GLY A 129 -20.97 -28.85 -31.99
C GLY A 129 -20.97 -27.42 -31.46
N GLU A 130 -20.28 -27.16 -30.36
CA GLU A 130 -20.28 -25.87 -29.67
C GLU A 130 -19.00 -25.07 -29.92
N LEU A 131 -19.17 -23.74 -30.06
CA LEU A 131 -18.08 -22.79 -30.09
C LEU A 131 -17.78 -22.35 -28.64
N LEU A 132 -16.53 -22.58 -28.21
CA LEU A 132 -16.06 -22.25 -26.87
C LEU A 132 -15.33 -20.91 -26.86
N SER A 133 -15.37 -20.19 -25.73
CA SER A 133 -14.78 -18.87 -25.58
C SER A 133 -13.37 -18.94 -25.01
N VAL A 134 -12.37 -18.76 -25.87
CA VAL A 134 -10.98 -18.66 -25.41
C VAL A 134 -10.76 -17.44 -24.51
N ALA A 135 -11.50 -16.36 -24.74
CA ALA A 135 -11.41 -15.14 -23.94
C ALA A 135 -11.95 -15.31 -22.50
N ASP A 136 -12.93 -16.20 -22.31
CA ASP A 136 -13.51 -16.50 -20.99
C ASP A 136 -12.76 -17.61 -20.25
N GLY A 137 -11.70 -18.18 -20.88
CA GLY A 137 -10.79 -19.13 -20.24
C GLY A 137 -11.09 -20.60 -20.50
N ASP A 138 -11.97 -20.95 -21.47
CA ASP A 138 -12.28 -22.35 -21.79
C ASP A 138 -11.05 -23.13 -22.24
N LEU A 139 -10.13 -22.50 -22.99
CA LEU A 139 -8.86 -23.13 -23.37
C LEU A 139 -7.93 -23.32 -22.17
N ASP A 140 -7.88 -22.35 -21.27
CA ASP A 140 -7.05 -22.42 -20.05
C ASP A 140 -7.55 -23.57 -19.16
N MET A 141 -8.87 -23.77 -19.08
CA MET A 141 -9.46 -24.86 -18.31
C MET A 141 -9.08 -26.24 -18.92
N LEU A 142 -9.11 -26.39 -20.25
CA LEU A 142 -8.65 -27.61 -20.93
C LEU A 142 -7.14 -27.88 -20.78
N LEU A 143 -6.35 -26.83 -20.51
CA LEU A 143 -4.93 -26.93 -20.19
C LEU A 143 -4.67 -27.16 -18.69
N GLY A 144 -5.70 -27.32 -17.87
CA GLY A 144 -5.58 -27.46 -16.41
C GLY A 144 -5.17 -26.17 -15.73
N ASN A 145 -5.51 -25.00 -16.31
CA ASN A 145 -5.20 -23.65 -15.80
C ASN A 145 -3.70 -23.40 -15.57
N ILE A 146 -2.82 -24.08 -16.30
CA ILE A 146 -1.37 -23.86 -16.17
C ILE A 146 -0.92 -22.64 -17.01
N SER A 147 0.06 -21.92 -16.48
CA SER A 147 0.68 -20.80 -17.20
C SER A 147 1.57 -21.30 -18.36
N GLU A 148 1.88 -20.37 -19.29
CA GLU A 148 2.87 -20.64 -20.35
C GLU A 148 4.23 -21.05 -19.76
N THR A 149 4.64 -20.45 -18.64
CA THR A 149 5.90 -20.76 -17.93
C THR A 149 5.89 -22.19 -17.39
N VAL A 150 4.80 -22.62 -16.73
CA VAL A 150 4.67 -24.01 -16.27
C VAL A 150 4.69 -24.96 -17.45
N PHE A 151 3.92 -24.70 -18.51
CA PHE A 151 3.89 -25.52 -19.71
C PHE A 151 5.29 -25.72 -20.31
N GLN A 152 6.06 -24.64 -20.52
CA GLN A 152 7.42 -24.69 -21.08
C GLN A 152 8.44 -25.38 -20.18
N ASN A 153 8.24 -25.34 -18.89
CA ASN A 153 9.17 -25.90 -17.90
C ASN A 153 8.80 -27.30 -17.42
N THR A 154 7.64 -27.84 -17.80
CA THR A 154 7.17 -29.17 -17.39
C THR A 154 7.01 -30.12 -18.58
N VAL A 155 6.09 -29.83 -19.47
CA VAL A 155 5.67 -30.73 -20.56
C VAL A 155 6.30 -30.41 -21.91
N PHE A 156 6.88 -29.22 -22.06
CA PHE A 156 7.38 -28.73 -23.33
C PHE A 156 8.87 -28.39 -23.23
N VAL A 157 9.74 -29.31 -23.65
CA VAL A 157 11.19 -29.21 -23.48
C VAL A 157 11.85 -28.79 -24.78
N PRO A 158 12.32 -27.52 -24.90
CA PRO A 158 13.00 -27.05 -26.11
C PRO A 158 14.43 -27.54 -26.19
N GLN A 159 14.98 -27.51 -27.41
CA GLN A 159 16.37 -27.86 -27.71
C GLN A 159 17.37 -27.08 -26.86
N ALA A 160 18.39 -27.75 -26.32
CA ALA A 160 19.48 -27.17 -25.52
C ALA A 160 19.08 -26.39 -24.25
N LYS A 161 17.83 -26.50 -23.79
CA LYS A 161 17.35 -25.90 -22.54
C LYS A 161 16.89 -26.98 -21.56
N SER A 162 17.77 -27.87 -21.18
CA SER A 162 17.47 -28.84 -20.11
C SER A 162 17.30 -28.17 -18.74
N ARG A 163 17.89 -26.99 -18.53
CA ARG A 163 17.75 -26.19 -17.30
C ARG A 163 16.40 -25.53 -17.26
N THR A 164 15.75 -25.61 -16.11
CA THR A 164 14.49 -24.91 -15.81
C THR A 164 14.73 -23.41 -15.61
N GLU A 165 13.79 -22.58 -16.03
CA GLU A 165 13.84 -21.13 -15.76
C GLU A 165 13.51 -20.84 -14.29
N GLU A 166 14.08 -19.76 -13.71
CA GLU A 166 13.85 -19.35 -12.33
C GLU A 166 12.35 -19.15 -11.99
N GLY A 167 11.55 -18.74 -12.98
CA GLY A 167 10.10 -18.56 -12.82
C GLY A 167 9.35 -19.82 -12.42
N LEU A 168 9.83 -21.02 -12.79
CA LEU A 168 9.19 -22.28 -12.42
C LEU A 168 9.21 -22.52 -10.90
N TYR A 169 10.27 -22.16 -10.22
CA TYR A 169 10.36 -22.32 -8.76
C TYR A 169 9.37 -21.42 -8.04
N THR A 170 9.19 -20.20 -8.55
CA THR A 170 8.20 -19.26 -8.00
C THR A 170 6.79 -19.80 -8.19
N GLU A 171 6.43 -20.23 -9.41
CA GLU A 171 5.10 -20.79 -9.71
C GLU A 171 4.85 -22.12 -8.96
N LEU A 172 5.85 -22.98 -8.83
CA LEU A 172 5.75 -24.20 -8.03
C LEU A 172 5.51 -23.89 -6.56
N ARG A 173 6.22 -22.92 -6.02
CA ARG A 173 6.01 -22.46 -4.64
C ARG A 173 4.59 -21.93 -4.45
N ASP A 174 4.12 -21.07 -5.36
CA ASP A 174 2.80 -20.46 -5.28
C ASP A 174 1.68 -21.50 -5.43
N TYR A 175 1.81 -22.45 -6.39
CA TYR A 175 0.87 -23.55 -6.57
C TYR A 175 0.77 -24.45 -5.30
N LEU A 176 1.90 -24.77 -4.70
CA LEU A 176 1.91 -25.61 -3.50
C LEU A 176 1.41 -24.86 -2.26
N ALA A 177 1.51 -23.52 -2.26
CA ALA A 177 0.90 -22.65 -1.29
C ALA A 177 -0.64 -22.72 -1.35
N ASP A 178 -1.20 -22.67 -2.55
CA ASP A 178 -2.64 -22.73 -2.79
C ASP A 178 -3.24 -24.09 -2.39
N PHE A 179 -2.53 -25.16 -2.69
CA PHE A 179 -3.03 -26.53 -2.47
C PHE A 179 -3.27 -26.87 -0.99
N GLN A 180 -2.56 -26.23 -0.06
CA GLN A 180 -2.71 -26.48 1.39
C GLN A 180 -3.78 -25.63 2.08
N GLY A 181 -4.19 -24.54 1.48
CA GLY A 181 -5.11 -23.58 2.13
C GLY A 181 -6.58 -23.93 2.04
N THR A 182 -7.10 -24.38 0.90
CA THR A 182 -8.55 -24.58 0.70
C THR A 182 -8.93 -25.58 -0.39
N GLY A 183 -8.00 -26.11 -1.17
CA GLY A 183 -8.31 -26.91 -2.36
C GLY A 183 -8.95 -26.11 -3.50
N ASP A 184 -9.03 -24.79 -3.36
CA ASP A 184 -9.65 -23.93 -4.36
C ASP A 184 -8.87 -22.61 -4.50
N ILE A 185 -8.32 -22.37 -5.70
CA ILE A 185 -8.07 -21.10 -6.38
C ILE A 185 -6.99 -20.13 -5.86
N ARG A 186 -5.87 -20.07 -6.63
CA ARG A 186 -5.12 -18.83 -7.00
C ARG A 186 -4.71 -17.88 -5.87
N PHE A 187 -4.01 -18.34 -4.87
CA PHE A 187 -3.33 -17.44 -3.94
C PHE A 187 -1.97 -17.03 -4.53
N ASN A 188 -1.94 -15.92 -5.23
CA ASN A 188 -0.68 -15.30 -5.68
C ASN A 188 0.00 -14.64 -4.48
N LEU A 189 0.96 -15.34 -3.87
CA LEU A 189 1.70 -14.87 -2.70
C LEU A 189 2.43 -13.54 -2.97
N GLU A 190 3.05 -13.41 -4.15
CA GLU A 190 3.74 -12.18 -4.57
C GLU A 190 2.76 -11.02 -4.75
N GLY A 191 1.63 -11.27 -5.41
CA GLY A 191 0.57 -10.28 -5.54
C GLY A 191 -0.03 -9.87 -4.20
N ALA A 192 -0.21 -10.82 -3.26
CA ALA A 192 -0.67 -10.52 -1.91
C ALA A 192 0.35 -9.68 -1.13
N GLU A 193 1.65 -10.00 -1.23
CA GLU A 193 2.71 -9.19 -0.63
C GLU A 193 2.78 -7.78 -1.23
N GLU A 194 2.64 -7.64 -2.55
CA GLU A 194 2.66 -6.36 -3.24
C GLU A 194 1.49 -5.47 -2.83
N ILE A 195 0.28 -6.04 -2.74
CA ILE A 195 -0.91 -5.35 -2.25
C ILE A 195 -0.72 -4.90 -0.79
N LEU A 196 -0.20 -5.77 0.08
CA LEU A 196 0.05 -5.42 1.48
C LEU A 196 1.15 -4.35 1.62
N LYS A 197 2.23 -4.42 0.83
CA LYS A 197 3.27 -3.39 0.76
C LYS A 197 2.71 -2.05 0.29
N GLY A 198 1.87 -2.07 -0.74
CA GLY A 198 1.18 -0.88 -1.22
C GLY A 198 0.26 -0.25 -0.16
N ARG A 199 -0.56 -1.07 0.50
CA ARG A 199 -1.42 -0.63 1.62
C ARG A 199 -0.61 -0.08 2.80
N LYS A 200 0.50 -0.71 3.16
CA LYS A 200 1.38 -0.25 4.22
C LYS A 200 1.94 1.14 3.91
N LYS A 201 2.48 1.36 2.71
CA LYS A 201 2.98 2.67 2.25
C LYS A 201 1.90 3.75 2.30
N PHE A 202 0.68 3.43 1.87
CA PHE A 202 -0.45 4.35 1.94
C PHE A 202 -0.75 4.80 3.39
N TRP A 203 -0.79 3.86 4.34
CA TRP A 203 -1.05 4.19 5.73
C TRP A 203 0.12 4.91 6.41
N GLU A 204 1.37 4.57 6.07
CA GLU A 204 2.57 5.29 6.55
C GLU A 204 2.59 6.74 6.04
N GLN A 205 2.17 6.98 4.80
CA GLN A 205 2.02 8.34 4.28
C GLN A 205 0.93 9.10 5.02
N LYS A 206 -0.21 8.46 5.25
CA LYS A 206 -1.31 9.04 6.05
C LYS A 206 -0.90 9.37 7.48
N GLU A 207 -0.08 8.52 8.11
CA GLU A 207 0.48 8.79 9.44
C GLU A 207 1.31 10.08 9.44
N LYS A 208 2.18 10.25 8.45
CA LYS A 208 2.99 11.45 8.29
C LYS A 208 2.15 12.72 8.08
N GLU A 209 1.13 12.64 7.24
CA GLU A 209 0.22 13.75 6.97
C GLU A 209 -0.54 14.17 8.25
N GLU A 210 -1.06 13.23 9.01
CA GLU A 210 -1.76 13.51 10.26
C GLU A 210 -0.80 14.01 11.37
N GLN A 211 0.42 13.50 11.43
CA GLN A 211 1.45 14.02 12.33
C GLN A 211 1.81 15.47 11.98
N GLN A 212 2.02 15.78 10.71
CA GLN A 212 2.32 17.14 10.26
C GLN A 212 1.18 18.12 10.56
N LYS A 213 -0.08 17.73 10.31
CA LYS A 213 -1.23 18.55 10.65
C LYS A 213 -1.27 18.85 12.15
N LYS A 214 -1.07 17.82 12.98
CA LYS A 214 -1.06 17.97 14.42
C LYS A 214 0.05 18.90 14.89
N GLU A 215 1.25 18.76 14.35
CA GLU A 215 2.40 19.60 14.67
C GLU A 215 2.18 21.07 14.25
N GLN A 216 1.57 21.27 13.08
CA GLN A 216 1.17 22.62 12.64
C GLN A 216 0.14 23.26 13.57
N GLU A 217 -0.86 22.50 14.01
CA GLU A 217 -1.90 22.97 14.93
C GLU A 217 -1.33 23.25 16.32
N GLU A 218 -0.47 22.36 16.84
CA GLU A 218 0.26 22.59 18.09
C GLU A 218 1.12 23.87 18.04
N THR A 219 1.81 24.08 16.94
CA THR A 219 2.63 25.28 16.72
C THR A 219 1.78 26.54 16.66
N ARG A 220 0.62 26.47 15.98
CA ARG A 220 -0.33 27.59 15.87
C ARG A 220 -0.91 27.97 17.24
N ILE A 221 -1.32 27.00 18.03
CA ILE A 221 -1.88 27.25 19.37
C ILE A 221 -0.76 27.78 20.30
N ARG A 222 0.42 27.22 20.25
CA ARG A 222 1.57 27.70 21.04
C ARG A 222 1.90 29.17 20.73
N TYR A 223 1.87 29.55 19.45
CA TYR A 223 2.07 30.93 19.05
C TYR A 223 0.97 31.86 19.62
N LYS A 224 -0.30 31.44 19.60
CA LYS A 224 -1.40 32.20 20.22
C LYS A 224 -1.21 32.35 21.73
N ILE A 225 -0.81 31.29 22.42
CA ILE A 225 -0.53 31.35 23.87
C ILE A 225 0.60 32.33 24.17
N GLN A 226 1.70 32.29 23.44
CA GLN A 226 2.81 33.21 23.60
C GLN A 226 2.38 34.67 23.35
N HIS A 227 1.57 34.89 22.34
CA HIS A 227 1.05 36.23 22.03
C HIS A 227 0.15 36.75 23.16
N GLU A 228 -0.79 35.94 23.66
CA GLU A 228 -1.67 36.36 24.79
C GLU A 228 -0.87 36.57 26.09
N GLN A 229 0.17 35.76 26.34
CA GLN A 229 1.07 35.96 27.50
C GLN A 229 1.85 37.27 27.40
N ALA A 230 2.39 37.62 26.25
CA ALA A 230 3.08 38.90 26.05
C ALA A 230 2.14 40.10 26.20
N GLU A 231 0.93 39.98 25.70
CA GLU A 231 -0.11 41.02 25.90
C GLU A 231 -0.52 41.15 27.36
N MET A 232 -0.59 40.03 28.10
CA MET A 232 -0.84 40.07 29.54
C MET A 232 0.27 40.78 30.32
N GLU A 233 1.53 40.50 29.97
CA GLU A 233 2.68 41.17 30.60
C GLU A 233 2.65 42.68 30.37
N ASN A 234 2.33 43.13 29.17
CA ASN A 234 2.14 44.54 28.84
C ASN A 234 0.98 45.19 29.67
N LEU A 235 -0.12 44.44 29.85
CA LEU A 235 -1.27 44.91 30.67
C LEU A 235 -0.90 45.01 32.15
N GLU A 236 -0.16 44.05 32.66
CA GLU A 236 0.33 44.09 34.06
C GLU A 236 1.26 45.28 34.32
N GLU A 237 2.14 45.60 33.38
CA GLU A 237 3.03 46.75 33.45
C GLU A 237 2.27 48.06 33.44
N ASN A 238 1.21 48.16 32.56
CA ASN A 238 0.33 49.28 32.52
C ASN A 238 -0.49 49.44 33.83
N LEU A 239 -1.01 48.32 34.36
CA LEU A 239 -1.71 48.33 35.64
C LEU A 239 -0.83 48.78 36.83
N LYS A 240 0.41 48.26 36.88
CA LYS A 240 1.39 48.69 37.91
C LYS A 240 1.70 50.18 37.82
N SER A 241 1.85 50.74 36.60
CA SER A 241 2.06 52.17 36.40
C SER A 241 0.84 53.02 36.83
N LEU A 242 -0.38 52.55 36.54
CA LEU A 242 -1.60 53.20 36.97
C LEU A 242 -1.82 53.08 38.50
N GLU A 243 -1.47 51.95 39.11
CA GLU A 243 -1.51 51.80 40.59
C GLU A 243 -0.58 52.77 41.30
N LYS A 244 0.65 52.93 40.75
CA LYS A 244 1.59 53.90 41.25
C LYS A 244 1.06 55.32 41.15
N ASN A 245 0.46 55.66 40.01
CA ASN A 245 -0.15 56.99 39.81
C ASN A 245 -1.41 57.19 40.65
N SER A 246 -2.24 56.16 40.81
CA SER A 246 -3.43 56.23 41.69
C SER A 246 -3.07 56.32 43.16
N GLY A 247 -1.95 55.69 43.57
CA GLY A 247 -1.42 55.81 44.93
C GLY A 247 -0.96 57.23 45.27
N MET A 248 -0.31 57.89 44.29
CA MET A 248 0.07 59.33 44.46
C MET A 248 -1.16 60.23 44.53
N LEU A 249 -2.13 60.03 43.64
CA LEU A 249 -3.41 60.77 43.64
C LEU A 249 -4.25 60.49 44.87
N LYS A 250 -4.31 59.25 45.36
CA LYS A 250 -4.98 58.91 46.61
C LYS A 250 -4.41 59.70 47.81
N GLY A 251 -3.11 59.91 47.81
CA GLY A 251 -2.48 60.76 48.82
C GLY A 251 -2.89 62.24 48.70
N GLN A 252 -3.11 62.71 47.46
CA GLN A 252 -3.57 64.06 47.18
C GLN A 252 -5.06 64.22 47.46
N THR A 253 -5.89 63.27 47.02
CA THR A 253 -7.34 63.31 47.28
C THR A 253 -7.67 63.15 48.76
N ALA A 254 -6.93 62.34 49.51
CA ALA A 254 -7.08 62.23 50.94
C ALA A 254 -6.71 63.54 51.68
N LYS A 255 -5.76 64.30 51.14
CA LYS A 255 -5.42 65.62 51.60
C LYS A 255 -6.54 66.61 51.25
N LEU A 256 -7.08 66.51 50.04
CA LEU A 256 -8.22 67.27 49.54
C LEU A 256 -9.52 67.01 50.34
N GLU A 257 -9.83 65.72 50.55
CA GLU A 257 -11.00 65.34 51.39
C GLU A 257 -10.86 65.89 52.84
N ARG A 258 -9.65 65.89 53.36
CA ARG A 258 -9.43 66.54 54.69
C ARG A 258 -9.59 68.04 54.63
N ALA A 259 -9.07 68.67 53.57
CA ALA A 259 -9.24 70.10 53.33
C ALA A 259 -10.74 70.46 53.05
N GLU A 260 -11.50 69.63 52.30
CA GLU A 260 -12.92 69.77 52.08
C GLU A 260 -13.72 69.61 53.36
N ARG A 261 -13.45 68.62 54.21
CA ARG A 261 -14.05 68.44 55.51
C ARG A 261 -13.74 69.61 56.44
N GLU A 262 -12.49 70.12 56.37
CA GLU A 262 -12.11 71.32 57.11
C GLU A 262 -12.81 72.57 56.56
N ALA A 263 -12.91 72.65 55.20
CA ALA A 263 -13.65 73.72 54.54
C ALA A 263 -15.19 73.62 54.77
N GLU A 264 -15.76 72.41 54.84
CA GLU A 264 -17.14 72.18 55.16
C GLU A 264 -17.48 72.62 56.62
N LYS A 265 -16.63 72.22 57.56
CA LYS A 265 -16.70 72.70 58.95
C LYS A 265 -16.56 74.20 59.00
N GLN A 266 -15.68 74.78 58.22
CA GLN A 266 -15.43 76.20 58.13
C GLN A 266 -16.60 76.90 57.43
N LYS A 267 -17.24 76.25 56.40
CA LYS A 267 -18.48 76.74 55.74
C LYS A 267 -19.70 76.75 56.68
N GLU A 268 -19.81 75.76 57.54
CA GLU A 268 -20.86 75.69 58.56
C GLU A 268 -20.65 76.71 59.63
N SER A 269 -19.42 76.95 60.03
CA SER A 269 -19.03 78.03 60.91
C SER A 269 -19.28 79.41 60.27
N SER A 270 -18.95 79.58 59.01
CA SER A 270 -19.17 80.81 58.23
C SER A 270 -20.66 81.11 58.02
N ARG A 271 -21.49 80.05 57.73
CA ARG A 271 -22.97 80.22 57.66
C ARG A 271 -23.56 80.70 59.00
N ARG A 272 -23.07 80.17 60.10
CA ARG A 272 -23.49 80.65 61.43
C ARG A 272 -23.03 82.11 61.68
N PHE A 273 -21.80 82.40 61.22
CA PHE A 273 -21.28 83.77 61.29
C PHE A 273 -22.03 84.75 60.37
N GLN A 274 -22.37 84.33 59.11
CA GLN A 274 -23.17 85.12 58.19
C GLN A 274 -24.58 85.37 58.69
N THR A 275 -25.22 84.40 59.35
CA THR A 275 -26.52 84.56 59.95
C THR A 275 -26.48 85.52 61.12
N VAL A 276 -25.50 85.42 62.02
CA VAL A 276 -25.26 86.36 63.11
C VAL A 276 -24.97 87.75 62.52
N TRP A 277 -24.18 87.80 61.45
CA TRP A 277 -23.82 89.09 60.84
C TRP A 277 -25.01 89.77 60.13
N ARG A 278 -25.87 88.99 59.43
CA ARG A 278 -27.15 89.53 58.88
C ARG A 278 -28.08 90.07 60.01
N ILE A 279 -28.16 89.42 61.14
CA ILE A 279 -28.91 89.89 62.31
C ILE A 279 -28.28 91.18 62.80
N TRP A 280 -26.96 91.26 62.90
CA TRP A 280 -26.22 92.44 63.29
C TRP A 280 -26.37 93.60 62.30
N THR A 281 -26.34 93.35 60.99
CA THR A 281 -26.57 94.45 59.98
C THR A 281 -27.97 94.95 60.00
N VAL A 282 -29.01 94.08 60.22
CA VAL A 282 -30.35 94.50 60.40
C VAL A 282 -30.50 95.32 61.72
N PHE A 283 -29.82 94.83 62.76
CA PHE A 283 -29.86 95.56 64.06
C PHE A 283 -29.18 96.94 63.94
N LEU A 284 -28.03 97.04 63.25
CA LEU A 284 -27.39 98.31 62.99
C LEU A 284 -28.18 99.23 62.06
N ALA A 285 -28.90 98.67 61.08
CA ALA A 285 -29.78 99.43 60.20
C ALA A 285 -30.99 99.99 60.98
N VAL A 286 -31.54 99.22 61.91
CA VAL A 286 -32.63 99.68 62.80
C VAL A 286 -32.15 100.79 63.76
N ILE A 287 -30.94 100.64 64.30
CA ILE A 287 -30.33 101.67 65.13
C ILE A 287 -30.05 102.94 64.31
N ALA A 288 -29.58 102.82 63.05
CA ALA A 288 -29.37 103.97 62.16
C ALA A 288 -30.70 104.68 61.82
N MET A 289 -31.80 103.87 61.58
CA MET A 289 -33.14 104.45 61.37
C MET A 289 -33.69 105.18 62.64
N LEU A 290 -33.49 104.61 63.80
CA LEU A 290 -33.87 105.21 65.04
C LEU A 290 -33.01 106.44 65.41
N GLY A 291 -31.74 106.50 64.90
CA GLY A 291 -30.83 107.61 65.08
C GLY A 291 -31.15 108.88 64.26
N ILE A 292 -31.92 108.72 63.16
CA ILE A 292 -32.31 109.85 62.29
C ILE A 292 -33.30 110.84 63.01
N GLY A 293 -33.99 110.37 64.03
CA GLY A 293 -34.88 111.18 64.82
C GLY A 293 -34.23 111.95 65.97
N ASN A 294 -32.98 111.67 66.33
CA ASN A 294 -32.36 112.30 67.48
C ASN A 294 -30.89 112.71 67.08
N ARG A 295 -30.55 113.96 67.17
CA ARG A 295 -29.28 114.65 66.82
C ARG A 295 -28.00 113.82 67.09
N ILE A 296 -27.71 112.77 66.29
CA ILE A 296 -26.46 112.04 66.30
C ILE A 296 -25.44 112.70 65.36
N SER A 297 -24.22 112.95 65.85
CA SER A 297 -23.15 113.62 65.09
C SER A 297 -22.82 112.90 63.78
N PHE A 298 -22.68 113.62 62.66
CA PHE A 298 -22.36 113.13 61.34
C PHE A 298 -21.11 112.22 61.31
N ALA A 299 -20.16 112.43 62.21
CA ALA A 299 -18.95 111.59 62.39
C ALA A 299 -19.24 110.15 62.81
N VAL A 300 -20.29 109.92 63.63
CA VAL A 300 -20.68 108.55 64.07
C VAL A 300 -21.37 107.81 62.95
N MET A 301 -22.19 108.49 62.14
CA MET A 301 -22.82 107.90 60.93
C MET A 301 -21.76 107.47 59.85
N ALA A 302 -20.78 108.32 59.59
CA ALA A 302 -19.69 108.02 58.64
C ALA A 302 -18.83 106.83 59.11
N PHE A 303 -18.57 106.73 60.44
CA PHE A 303 -17.86 105.62 61.01
C PHE A 303 -18.62 104.26 60.87
N LEU A 304 -19.89 104.27 61.09
CA LEU A 304 -20.74 103.08 60.94
C LEU A 304 -20.87 102.67 59.47
N LEU A 305 -20.92 103.58 58.50
CA LEU A 305 -20.91 103.31 57.06
C LEU A 305 -19.57 102.69 56.61
N CYS A 306 -18.44 103.22 57.09
CA CYS A 306 -17.12 102.71 56.83
C CYS A 306 -16.97 101.28 57.40
N LEU A 307 -17.50 100.99 58.56
CA LEU A 307 -17.52 99.66 59.16
C LEU A 307 -18.30 98.66 58.31
N LEU A 308 -19.47 99.05 57.81
CA LEU A 308 -20.26 98.23 56.89
C LEU A 308 -19.59 97.94 55.56
N LEU A 309 -18.94 98.97 54.96
CA LEU A 309 -18.18 98.81 53.73
C LEU A 309 -16.91 97.90 53.93
N ALA A 310 -16.23 98.08 55.02
CA ALA A 310 -15.03 97.19 55.36
C ALA A 310 -15.47 95.76 55.57
N ALA A 311 -16.57 95.53 56.22
CA ALA A 311 -17.17 94.23 56.47
C ALA A 311 -17.66 93.59 55.14
N GLY A 312 -18.29 94.33 54.25
CA GLY A 312 -18.72 93.88 52.91
C GLY A 312 -17.48 93.48 52.02
N ALA A 313 -16.45 94.31 52.07
CA ALA A 313 -15.17 94.01 51.35
C ALA A 313 -14.49 92.75 51.92
N GLY A 314 -14.51 92.56 53.22
CA GLY A 314 -14.00 91.36 53.88
C GLY A 314 -14.74 90.08 53.47
N LEU A 315 -16.05 90.13 53.36
CA LEU A 315 -16.87 89.03 52.91
C LEU A 315 -16.64 88.69 51.44
N TRP A 316 -16.53 89.72 50.56
CA TRP A 316 -16.30 89.54 49.17
C TRP A 316 -14.90 88.93 48.91
N PHE A 317 -13.88 89.29 49.65
CA PHE A 317 -12.55 88.75 49.56
C PHE A 317 -12.48 87.28 50.05
N TYR A 318 -13.26 86.96 51.06
CA TYR A 318 -13.38 85.60 51.58
C TYR A 318 -14.12 84.66 50.61
N GLU A 319 -15.15 85.11 49.97
CA GLU A 319 -15.93 84.40 48.97
C GLU A 319 -15.10 84.09 47.72
N LYS A 320 -14.38 85.08 47.25
CA LYS A 320 -13.46 84.93 46.08
C LYS A 320 -12.30 83.96 46.34
N ARG A 321 -11.86 83.82 47.56
CA ARG A 321 -10.77 82.88 47.94
C ARG A 321 -11.30 81.45 48.04
N GLN A 322 -12.60 81.24 48.33
CA GLN A 322 -13.23 79.90 48.34
C GLN A 322 -13.46 79.32 46.92
N THR A 323 -13.88 80.14 45.97
CA THR A 323 -14.11 79.66 44.56
C THR A 323 -12.85 79.15 43.91
N PHE A 324 -11.68 79.69 44.18
CA PHE A 324 -10.39 79.24 43.63
C PHE A 324 -9.92 77.85 44.19
N THR A 325 -10.28 77.49 45.38
CA THR A 325 -9.96 76.18 46.01
C THR A 325 -11.00 75.11 45.63
N GLU A 326 -12.21 75.42 45.26
CA GLU A 326 -13.22 74.46 44.79
C GLU A 326 -12.98 73.99 43.36
N ASP A 327 -12.47 74.83 42.44
CA ASP A 327 -12.17 74.48 41.08
C ASP A 327 -10.95 73.50 40.97
N ALA A 328 -9.88 73.73 41.76
CA ALA A 328 -8.75 72.85 41.80
C ALA A 328 -9.08 71.44 42.35
N GLY A 329 -9.94 71.37 43.34
CA GLY A 329 -10.42 70.12 43.91
C GLY A 329 -11.32 69.30 42.96
N ARG A 330 -12.08 69.98 42.09
CA ARG A 330 -12.95 69.37 41.11
C ARG A 330 -12.13 68.68 40.00
N GLU A 331 -11.08 69.33 39.54
CA GLU A 331 -10.19 68.81 38.48
C GLU A 331 -9.43 67.56 38.95
N ASP A 332 -8.95 67.54 40.16
CA ASP A 332 -8.29 66.39 40.76
C ASP A 332 -9.24 65.23 41.03
N ALA A 333 -10.49 65.49 41.41
CA ALA A 333 -11.56 64.48 41.60
C ALA A 333 -11.96 63.85 40.26
N GLU A 334 -12.11 64.65 39.20
CA GLU A 334 -12.38 64.13 37.84
C GLU A 334 -11.22 63.29 37.29
N ASN A 335 -10.00 63.73 37.48
CA ASN A 335 -8.82 62.95 37.05
C ASN A 335 -8.73 61.62 37.81
N TYR A 336 -9.00 61.59 39.11
CA TYR A 336 -9.09 60.37 39.88
C TYR A 336 -10.19 59.41 39.40
N ALA A 337 -11.36 59.94 39.11
CA ALA A 337 -12.48 59.17 38.57
C ALA A 337 -12.11 58.54 37.22
N ARG A 338 -11.47 59.30 36.30
CA ARG A 338 -10.99 58.80 35.00
C ARG A 338 -9.93 57.71 35.16
N ILE A 339 -8.99 57.83 36.09
CA ILE A 339 -7.98 56.79 36.34
C ILE A 339 -8.63 55.55 36.93
N ARG A 340 -9.59 55.66 37.81
CA ARG A 340 -10.33 54.54 38.40
C ARG A 340 -11.16 53.80 37.35
N GLU A 341 -11.77 54.53 36.42
CA GLU A 341 -12.50 53.95 35.32
C GLU A 341 -11.57 53.21 34.35
N ARG A 342 -10.42 53.81 34.02
CA ARG A 342 -9.35 53.14 33.24
C ARG A 342 -8.82 51.88 33.92
N GLN A 343 -8.58 51.89 35.22
CA GLN A 343 -8.19 50.72 35.98
C GLN A 343 -9.25 49.60 35.90
N LYS A 344 -10.52 49.95 35.99
CA LYS A 344 -11.63 49.00 35.92
C LYS A 344 -11.67 48.33 34.52
N VAL A 345 -11.57 49.09 33.45
CA VAL A 345 -11.54 48.59 32.07
C VAL A 345 -10.31 47.69 31.84
N LEU A 346 -9.14 48.05 32.34
CA LEU A 346 -7.94 47.23 32.22
C LEU A 346 -8.02 45.93 33.02
N LEU A 347 -8.63 45.95 34.21
CA LEU A 347 -8.87 44.75 35.01
C LEU A 347 -9.92 43.82 34.36
N GLU A 348 -10.94 44.36 33.71
CA GLU A 348 -11.88 43.57 32.91
C GLU A 348 -11.16 42.94 31.69
N SER A 349 -10.36 43.70 30.96
CA SER A 349 -9.53 43.21 29.86
C SER A 349 -8.55 42.12 30.31
N GLN A 350 -7.92 42.29 31.45
CA GLN A 350 -7.04 41.26 32.02
C GLN A 350 -7.80 39.97 32.35
N ARG A 351 -8.99 40.07 32.96
CA ARG A 351 -9.84 38.87 33.20
C ARG A 351 -10.24 38.16 31.94
N GLU A 352 -10.65 38.91 30.91
CA GLU A 352 -10.98 38.30 29.61
C GLU A 352 -9.79 37.56 28.99
N ARG A 353 -8.59 38.15 29.10
CA ARG A 353 -7.38 37.52 28.55
C ARG A 353 -6.97 36.28 29.35
N VAL A 354 -7.10 36.29 30.67
CA VAL A 354 -6.87 35.09 31.50
C VAL A 354 -7.80 33.97 31.06
N THR A 355 -9.08 34.26 30.88
CA THR A 355 -10.03 33.25 30.41
C THR A 355 -9.70 32.73 29.02
N ARG A 356 -9.24 33.61 28.11
CA ARG A 356 -8.79 33.18 26.78
C ARG A 356 -7.53 32.28 26.85
N LEU A 357 -6.61 32.62 27.73
CA LEU A 357 -5.40 31.86 27.95
C LEU A 357 -5.71 30.47 28.51
N GLU A 358 -6.58 30.39 29.50
CA GLU A 358 -7.08 29.12 30.06
C GLU A 358 -7.73 28.23 28.97
N ASN A 359 -8.58 28.81 28.13
CA ASN A 359 -9.23 28.11 27.03
C ASN A 359 -8.20 27.61 25.99
N LEU A 360 -7.21 28.42 25.62
CA LEU A 360 -6.14 28.01 24.70
C LEU A 360 -5.26 26.91 25.28
N GLU A 361 -4.94 26.96 26.57
CA GLU A 361 -4.21 25.90 27.25
C GLU A 361 -5.00 24.60 27.32
N GLU A 362 -6.30 24.67 27.51
CA GLU A 362 -7.18 23.52 27.51
C GLU A 362 -7.27 22.91 26.11
N GLU A 363 -7.45 23.74 25.05
CA GLU A 363 -7.39 23.31 23.65
C GLU A 363 -6.06 22.64 23.32
N TYR A 364 -4.94 23.20 23.79
CA TYR A 364 -3.61 22.60 23.61
C TYR A 364 -3.48 21.25 24.32
N ARG A 365 -3.99 21.12 25.55
CA ARG A 365 -3.99 19.85 26.29
C ARG A 365 -4.87 18.81 25.64
N GLU A 366 -6.05 19.18 25.14
CA GLU A 366 -6.96 18.30 24.40
C GLU A 366 -6.32 17.83 23.10
N LEU A 367 -5.73 18.72 22.30
CA LEU A 367 -5.05 18.39 21.07
C LEU A 367 -3.91 17.39 21.32
N ARG A 368 -3.18 17.56 22.42
CA ARG A 368 -2.08 16.68 22.81
C ARG A 368 -2.58 15.30 23.29
N ARG A 369 -3.71 15.22 23.97
CA ARG A 369 -4.35 13.99 24.43
C ARG A 369 -5.04 13.23 23.29
N ASN A 370 -5.63 13.96 22.36
CA ASN A 370 -6.40 13.35 21.27
C ASN A 370 -5.49 12.79 20.19
N ASN A 371 -5.16 11.51 20.34
CA ASN A 371 -4.36 10.73 19.40
C ASN A 371 -5.18 9.63 18.70
N GLU A 372 -6.53 9.67 18.78
CA GLU A 372 -7.37 8.59 18.26
C GLU A 372 -7.11 8.29 16.78
N ALA A 373 -7.03 9.33 15.94
CA ALA A 373 -6.76 9.16 14.51
C ALA A 373 -5.41 8.47 14.26
N LEU A 374 -4.36 8.94 14.93
CA LEU A 374 -3.02 8.34 14.85
C LEU A 374 -2.99 6.92 15.42
N LEU A 375 -3.72 6.65 16.50
CA LEU A 375 -3.81 5.30 17.08
C LEU A 375 -4.53 4.35 16.11
N ARG A 376 -5.59 4.78 15.42
CA ARG A 376 -6.26 3.98 14.38
C ARG A 376 -5.32 3.68 13.22
N ILE A 377 -4.60 4.68 12.70
CA ILE A 377 -3.63 4.52 11.62
C ILE A 377 -2.51 3.55 12.03
N ARG A 378 -1.95 3.70 13.22
CA ARG A 378 -0.93 2.80 13.75
C ARG A 378 -1.42 1.37 13.95
N LYS A 379 -2.67 1.20 14.35
CA LYS A 379 -3.31 -0.11 14.45
C LYS A 379 -3.40 -0.78 13.08
N GLU A 380 -3.79 -0.04 12.02
CA GLU A 380 -3.80 -0.54 10.65
C GLU A 380 -2.40 -0.94 10.15
N ILE A 381 -1.39 -0.10 10.38
CA ILE A 381 0.00 -0.42 10.01
C ILE A 381 0.49 -1.67 10.73
N ARG A 382 0.17 -1.83 12.02
CA ARG A 382 0.54 -3.02 12.79
C ARG A 382 -0.17 -4.27 12.28
N SER A 383 -1.46 -4.18 11.97
CA SER A 383 -2.23 -5.32 11.45
C SER A 383 -1.70 -5.77 10.09
N ILE A 384 -1.37 -4.84 9.19
CA ILE A 384 -0.76 -5.13 7.90
C ILE A 384 0.63 -5.75 8.08
N THR A 385 1.44 -5.20 8.97
CA THR A 385 2.79 -5.73 9.26
C THR A 385 2.72 -7.15 9.83
N LEU A 386 1.78 -7.41 10.73
CA LEU A 386 1.54 -8.75 11.28
C LEU A 386 1.06 -9.71 10.19
N ALA A 387 0.15 -9.27 9.32
CA ALA A 387 -0.32 -10.07 8.19
C ALA A 387 0.83 -10.44 7.26
N MET A 388 1.71 -9.49 6.91
CA MET A 388 2.91 -9.75 6.10
C MET A 388 3.86 -10.75 6.80
N GLN A 389 4.08 -10.59 8.09
CA GLN A 389 4.92 -11.50 8.86
C GLN A 389 4.33 -12.93 8.87
N LYS A 390 3.03 -13.05 9.12
CA LYS A 390 2.35 -14.37 9.12
C LYS A 390 2.32 -15.00 7.74
N LEU A 391 2.16 -14.19 6.70
CA LEU A 391 2.27 -14.64 5.32
C LEU A 391 3.67 -15.21 5.02
N GLN A 392 4.73 -14.51 5.45
CA GLN A 392 6.11 -14.97 5.28
C GLN A 392 6.43 -16.21 6.13
N GLU A 393 5.93 -16.30 7.37
CA GLU A 393 6.06 -17.50 8.20
C GLU A 393 5.36 -18.70 7.55
N ALA A 394 4.15 -18.50 7.03
CA ALA A 394 3.42 -19.52 6.29
C ALA A 394 4.20 -19.96 5.05
N ALA A 395 4.68 -19.01 4.24
CA ALA A 395 5.49 -19.28 3.07
C ALA A 395 6.76 -20.09 3.40
N LYS A 396 7.47 -19.76 4.48
CA LYS A 396 8.65 -20.52 4.94
C LYS A 396 8.31 -21.96 5.36
N ARG A 397 7.20 -22.15 6.09
CA ARG A 397 6.73 -23.49 6.48
C ARG A 397 6.36 -24.31 5.25
N MET A 398 5.70 -23.68 4.30
CA MET A 398 5.30 -24.30 3.05
C MET A 398 6.50 -24.67 2.18
N GLN A 399 7.53 -23.82 2.11
CA GLN A 399 8.76 -24.09 1.41
C GLN A 399 9.45 -25.39 1.92
N GLY A 400 9.47 -25.62 3.22
CA GLY A 400 9.98 -26.86 3.80
C GLY A 400 9.16 -28.09 3.42
N PHE A 401 7.85 -27.99 3.35
CA PHE A 401 6.96 -29.09 2.97
C PHE A 401 7.02 -29.34 1.45
N THR A 402 7.06 -28.27 0.65
CA THR A 402 7.21 -28.31 -0.81
C THR A 402 8.48 -28.99 -1.25
N GLY A 403 9.61 -28.64 -0.62
CA GLY A 403 10.89 -29.29 -0.85
C GLY A 403 10.81 -30.79 -0.64
N GLY A 404 10.11 -31.27 0.38
CA GLY A 404 9.96 -32.70 0.66
C GLY A 404 9.16 -33.45 -0.41
N ILE A 405 8.03 -32.90 -0.90
CA ILE A 405 7.25 -33.52 -1.97
C ILE A 405 8.02 -33.54 -3.29
N LEU A 406 8.62 -32.42 -3.65
CA LEU A 406 9.38 -32.30 -4.89
C LEU A 406 10.61 -33.23 -4.87
N THR A 407 11.36 -33.26 -3.76
CA THR A 407 12.48 -34.16 -3.54
C THR A 407 12.07 -35.63 -3.73
N ARG A 408 10.96 -36.04 -3.13
CA ARG A 408 10.45 -37.41 -3.28
C ARG A 408 10.08 -37.73 -4.73
N LYS A 409 9.34 -36.84 -5.40
CA LYS A 409 8.94 -37.03 -6.80
C LYS A 409 10.12 -37.03 -7.76
N MET A 410 11.08 -36.15 -7.52
CA MET A 410 12.34 -36.16 -8.27
C MET A 410 13.12 -37.44 -8.07
N SER A 411 13.19 -37.96 -6.84
CA SER A 411 13.87 -39.20 -6.53
C SER A 411 13.21 -40.41 -7.20
N GLU A 412 11.88 -40.46 -7.22
CA GLU A 412 11.14 -41.48 -8.00
C GLU A 412 11.46 -41.37 -9.51
N ALA A 413 11.47 -40.15 -10.06
CA ALA A 413 11.73 -39.92 -11.48
C ALA A 413 13.19 -40.25 -11.86
N ILE A 414 14.18 -39.77 -11.11
CA ILE A 414 15.60 -40.02 -11.42
C ILE A 414 15.95 -41.50 -11.31
N SER A 415 15.38 -42.21 -10.31
CA SER A 415 15.54 -43.65 -10.18
C SER A 415 15.03 -44.37 -11.45
N GLY A 416 13.85 -44.02 -11.94
CA GLY A 416 13.27 -44.57 -13.15
C GLY A 416 14.09 -44.24 -14.41
N ILE A 417 14.43 -42.95 -14.60
CA ILE A 417 15.18 -42.46 -15.76
C ILE A 417 16.61 -43.06 -15.82
N THR A 418 17.22 -43.37 -14.68
CA THR A 418 18.61 -43.92 -14.64
C THR A 418 18.66 -45.42 -14.44
N GLY A 419 17.52 -46.12 -14.47
CA GLY A 419 17.46 -47.56 -14.22
C GLY A 419 17.97 -47.94 -12.83
N GLY A 420 17.68 -47.11 -11.81
CA GLY A 420 18.05 -47.33 -10.41
C GLY A 420 19.50 -46.94 -10.06
N LYS A 421 20.27 -46.36 -10.99
CA LYS A 421 21.67 -45.94 -10.73
C LYS A 421 21.75 -44.82 -9.69
N TYR A 422 20.85 -43.84 -9.77
CA TYR A 422 20.68 -42.79 -8.78
C TYR A 422 19.29 -42.90 -8.18
N ARG A 423 19.22 -42.99 -6.85
CA ARG A 423 17.96 -43.28 -6.15
C ARG A 423 17.37 -42.08 -5.45
N GLN A 424 18.21 -41.13 -5.08
CA GLN A 424 17.78 -40.01 -4.27
C GLN A 424 18.34 -38.67 -4.77
N VAL A 425 17.51 -37.68 -4.78
CA VAL A 425 17.85 -36.27 -5.03
C VAL A 425 17.51 -35.50 -3.79
N VAL A 426 18.33 -34.56 -3.39
CA VAL A 426 18.09 -33.67 -2.26
C VAL A 426 17.99 -32.24 -2.77
N LEU A 427 16.98 -31.52 -2.33
CA LEU A 427 16.83 -30.09 -2.57
C LEU A 427 17.12 -29.33 -1.29
N ASP A 428 18.03 -28.36 -1.36
CA ASP A 428 18.26 -27.47 -0.24
C ASP A 428 17.17 -26.37 -0.13
N LYS A 429 17.33 -25.49 0.88
CA LYS A 429 16.39 -24.38 1.11
C LYS A 429 16.37 -23.32 -0.01
N ASN A 430 17.41 -23.31 -0.85
CA ASN A 430 17.56 -22.41 -2.00
C ASN A 430 17.21 -23.11 -3.33
N PHE A 431 16.59 -24.31 -3.27
CA PHE A 431 16.31 -25.17 -4.41
C PHE A 431 17.56 -25.62 -5.19
N GLN A 432 18.73 -25.62 -4.55
CA GLN A 432 19.91 -26.24 -5.14
C GLN A 432 19.76 -27.76 -5.10
N ILE A 433 20.07 -28.41 -6.21
CA ILE A 433 19.85 -29.83 -6.41
C ILE A 433 21.16 -30.57 -6.15
N TYR A 434 21.08 -31.52 -5.25
CA TYR A 434 22.16 -32.47 -4.93
C TYR A 434 21.73 -33.89 -5.29
N LEU A 435 22.63 -34.63 -5.84
CA LEU A 435 22.45 -36.04 -6.15
C LEU A 435 23.05 -36.88 -5.01
N ASP A 436 22.20 -37.58 -4.27
CA ASP A 436 22.65 -38.47 -3.22
C ASP A 436 23.05 -39.81 -3.82
N THR A 437 24.32 -40.14 -3.66
CA THR A 437 24.88 -41.48 -3.93
C THR A 437 25.10 -42.15 -2.59
N GLU A 438 25.06 -43.46 -2.51
CA GLU A 438 25.19 -44.19 -1.23
C GLU A 438 26.45 -43.77 -0.43
N GLU A 439 27.45 -43.15 -1.07
CA GLU A 439 28.71 -42.74 -0.46
C GLU A 439 28.84 -41.23 -0.25
N THR A 440 28.29 -40.41 -1.13
CA THR A 440 28.50 -38.94 -1.14
C THR A 440 27.33 -38.20 -1.77
N CYS A 441 27.14 -36.94 -1.33
CA CYS A 441 26.20 -36.01 -1.94
C CYS A 441 26.93 -35.13 -2.97
N LEU A 442 26.54 -35.24 -4.23
CA LEU A 442 27.22 -34.58 -5.36
C LEU A 442 26.39 -33.36 -5.83
N GLU A 443 27.04 -32.24 -6.04
CA GLU A 443 26.45 -31.11 -6.72
C GLU A 443 26.33 -31.34 -8.23
N LEU A 444 25.36 -30.68 -8.89
CA LEU A 444 25.15 -30.86 -10.33
C LEU A 444 26.38 -30.51 -11.18
N HIS A 445 27.25 -29.62 -10.74
CA HIS A 445 28.47 -29.26 -11.45
C HIS A 445 29.57 -30.36 -11.36
N GLN A 446 29.46 -31.28 -10.41
CA GLN A 446 30.39 -32.41 -10.20
C GLN A 446 30.03 -33.64 -11.01
N VAL A 447 28.86 -33.70 -11.64
CA VAL A 447 28.40 -34.83 -12.43
C VAL A 447 28.58 -34.56 -13.92
N SER A 448 28.55 -35.64 -14.72
CA SER A 448 28.63 -35.52 -16.18
C SER A 448 27.41 -34.75 -16.73
N TYR A 449 27.60 -34.06 -17.86
CA TYR A 449 26.55 -33.28 -18.50
C TYR A 449 25.26 -34.10 -18.73
N GLY A 450 25.38 -35.33 -19.27
CA GLY A 450 24.24 -36.21 -19.47
C GLY A 450 23.56 -36.65 -18.17
N THR A 451 24.28 -36.72 -17.03
CA THR A 451 23.68 -36.96 -15.72
C THR A 451 22.91 -35.74 -15.24
N ALA A 452 23.49 -34.55 -15.41
CA ALA A 452 22.81 -33.30 -15.07
C ALA A 452 21.50 -33.13 -15.87
N GLU A 453 21.50 -33.46 -17.16
CA GLU A 453 20.27 -33.45 -17.98
C GLU A 453 19.22 -34.45 -17.49
N GLN A 454 19.61 -35.65 -17.05
CA GLN A 454 18.69 -36.61 -16.43
C GLN A 454 18.07 -36.05 -15.13
N VAL A 455 18.85 -35.35 -14.34
CA VAL A 455 18.35 -34.68 -13.13
C VAL A 455 17.38 -33.57 -13.48
N TYR A 456 17.67 -32.74 -14.47
CA TYR A 456 16.71 -31.70 -14.91
C TYR A 456 15.45 -32.29 -15.52
N LEU A 457 15.55 -33.39 -16.26
CA LEU A 457 14.37 -34.12 -16.75
C LEU A 457 13.55 -34.66 -15.59
N SER A 458 14.20 -35.22 -14.55
CA SER A 458 13.48 -35.69 -13.34
C SER A 458 12.77 -34.56 -12.59
N LEU A 459 13.38 -33.38 -12.53
CA LEU A 459 12.73 -32.19 -11.98
C LEU A 459 11.48 -31.81 -12.80
N ARG A 460 11.58 -31.76 -14.12
CA ARG A 460 10.43 -31.47 -15.01
C ARG A 460 9.31 -32.49 -14.85
N MET A 461 9.63 -33.77 -14.77
CA MET A 461 8.65 -34.83 -14.54
C MET A 461 7.99 -34.71 -13.17
N ALA A 462 8.76 -34.42 -12.11
CA ALA A 462 8.24 -34.18 -10.80
C ALA A 462 7.33 -32.93 -10.73
N CYS A 463 7.75 -31.83 -11.33
CA CYS A 463 6.93 -30.61 -11.45
C CYS A 463 5.64 -30.86 -12.22
N ARG A 464 5.73 -31.60 -13.35
CA ARG A 464 4.54 -32.00 -14.11
C ARG A 464 3.56 -32.77 -13.25
N GLU A 465 4.01 -33.78 -12.50
CA GLU A 465 3.15 -34.55 -11.60
C GLU A 465 2.50 -33.72 -10.48
N ILE A 466 3.14 -32.61 -10.10
CA ILE A 466 2.65 -31.73 -9.04
C ILE A 466 1.71 -30.65 -9.62
N LEU A 467 2.09 -30.02 -10.74
CA LEU A 467 1.42 -28.84 -11.29
C LEU A 467 0.31 -29.19 -12.30
N CYS A 468 0.46 -30.31 -13.05
CA CYS A 468 -0.50 -30.72 -14.09
C CYS A 468 -1.34 -31.91 -13.59
N ARG A 469 -2.06 -31.74 -12.46
CA ARG A 469 -2.83 -32.83 -11.85
C ARG A 469 -4.21 -33.02 -12.46
N GLU A 470 -4.81 -31.94 -12.89
CA GLU A 470 -6.20 -31.93 -13.38
C GLU A 470 -6.28 -32.54 -14.76
N GLU A 471 -5.30 -32.22 -15.63
CA GLU A 471 -5.24 -32.69 -17.00
C GLU A 471 -3.88 -33.30 -17.33
N GLU A 472 -3.86 -34.48 -17.92
CA GLU A 472 -2.63 -35.08 -18.39
C GLU A 472 -2.29 -34.55 -19.79
N LEU A 473 -1.33 -33.63 -19.85
CA LEU A 473 -0.87 -33.01 -21.10
C LEU A 473 0.18 -33.88 -21.82
N PRO A 474 0.27 -33.85 -23.16
CA PRO A 474 1.30 -34.56 -23.91
C PRO A 474 2.70 -34.04 -23.59
N LEU A 475 3.68 -34.95 -23.47
CA LEU A 475 5.08 -34.60 -23.27
C LEU A 475 5.75 -34.32 -24.60
N VAL A 476 6.26 -33.11 -24.80
CA VAL A 476 6.88 -32.65 -26.05
C VAL A 476 8.38 -32.39 -25.82
N LEU A 477 9.24 -33.11 -26.50
CA LEU A 477 10.68 -33.10 -26.30
C LEU A 477 11.39 -32.76 -27.62
N ASP A 478 12.19 -31.67 -27.66
CA ASP A 478 12.94 -31.25 -28.85
C ASP A 478 14.44 -31.49 -28.62
N GLU A 479 15.01 -32.46 -29.35
CA GLU A 479 16.44 -32.84 -29.29
C GLU A 479 16.98 -33.07 -27.86
N THR A 480 16.10 -33.47 -26.93
CA THR A 480 16.40 -33.53 -25.50
C THR A 480 17.44 -34.57 -25.13
N PHE A 481 17.58 -35.62 -25.94
CA PHE A 481 18.46 -36.77 -25.67
C PHE A 481 19.81 -36.74 -26.40
N ALA A 482 20.18 -35.60 -26.95
CA ALA A 482 21.41 -35.49 -27.76
C ALA A 482 22.69 -35.95 -27.01
N MET A 483 22.76 -35.73 -25.71
CA MET A 483 23.89 -36.06 -24.83
C MET A 483 23.74 -37.39 -24.10
N TYR A 484 22.71 -38.19 -24.41
CA TYR A 484 22.52 -39.48 -23.77
C TYR A 484 23.29 -40.58 -24.52
N ASP A 485 23.93 -41.49 -23.77
CA ASP A 485 24.40 -42.77 -24.31
C ASP A 485 23.21 -43.73 -24.51
N ARG A 486 23.45 -44.81 -25.24
CA ARG A 486 22.41 -45.80 -25.60
C ARG A 486 21.66 -46.36 -24.37
N ARG A 487 22.39 -46.65 -23.30
CA ARG A 487 21.78 -47.22 -22.07
C ARG A 487 20.88 -46.17 -21.36
N ARG A 488 21.37 -44.95 -21.19
CA ARG A 488 20.58 -43.87 -20.61
C ARG A 488 19.31 -43.57 -21.41
N LEU A 489 19.45 -43.53 -22.72
CA LEU A 489 18.32 -43.30 -23.61
C LEU A 489 17.28 -44.40 -23.50
N LEU A 490 17.67 -45.67 -23.50
CA LEU A 490 16.79 -46.83 -23.34
C LEU A 490 15.97 -46.75 -22.04
N GLU A 491 16.66 -46.57 -20.89
CA GLU A 491 15.97 -46.49 -19.60
C GLU A 491 15.03 -45.28 -19.51
N THR A 492 15.45 -44.15 -20.07
CA THR A 492 14.60 -42.94 -20.13
C THR A 492 13.38 -43.16 -21.01
N LEU A 493 13.53 -43.75 -22.21
CA LEU A 493 12.40 -44.01 -23.10
C LEU A 493 11.43 -45.03 -22.49
N LYS A 494 11.91 -46.08 -21.81
CA LYS A 494 11.07 -47.00 -21.03
C LYS A 494 10.26 -46.26 -19.96
N TYR A 495 10.93 -45.42 -19.19
CA TYR A 495 10.29 -44.68 -18.10
C TYR A 495 9.18 -43.74 -18.63
N ILE A 496 9.47 -42.92 -19.66
CA ILE A 496 8.50 -41.96 -20.21
C ILE A 496 7.33 -42.64 -20.92
N SER A 497 7.58 -43.77 -21.62
CA SER A 497 6.54 -44.52 -22.34
C SER A 497 5.47 -45.11 -21.39
N GLN A 498 5.89 -45.49 -20.18
CA GLN A 498 4.99 -46.07 -19.18
C GLN A 498 4.21 -45.03 -18.38
N ARG A 499 4.62 -43.76 -18.42
CA ARG A 499 4.07 -42.72 -17.56
C ARG A 499 3.35 -41.58 -18.27
N ASN A 500 3.32 -41.63 -19.59
CA ASN A 500 2.70 -40.60 -20.41
C ASN A 500 1.78 -41.22 -21.45
N SER A 501 0.56 -40.67 -21.54
CA SER A 501 -0.43 -41.08 -22.53
C SER A 501 0.02 -40.73 -23.95
N GLN A 502 0.76 -39.63 -24.11
CA GLN A 502 1.35 -39.22 -25.37
C GLN A 502 2.70 -38.55 -25.18
N VAL A 503 3.68 -38.94 -26.00
CA VAL A 503 5.01 -38.32 -26.09
C VAL A 503 5.26 -37.92 -27.55
N ILE A 504 5.71 -36.70 -27.78
CA ILE A 504 6.14 -36.20 -29.08
C ILE A 504 7.64 -35.90 -29.00
N LEU A 505 8.46 -36.73 -29.63
CA LEU A 505 9.90 -36.63 -29.62
C LEU A 505 10.39 -36.14 -30.96
N PHE A 506 10.96 -34.95 -31.01
CA PHE A 506 11.67 -34.44 -32.18
C PHE A 506 13.14 -34.88 -32.13
N SER A 507 13.63 -35.53 -33.21
CA SER A 507 15.02 -35.99 -33.30
C SER A 507 15.60 -35.85 -34.69
N CYS A 508 16.89 -35.52 -34.77
CA CYS A 508 17.66 -35.61 -36.00
C CYS A 508 18.44 -36.93 -36.08
N ASN A 509 18.42 -37.77 -35.04
CA ASN A 509 19.13 -39.03 -34.97
C ASN A 509 18.17 -40.22 -35.14
N LYS A 510 18.59 -41.20 -35.91
CA LYS A 510 17.86 -42.48 -36.03
C LYS A 510 18.01 -43.37 -34.79
N ARG A 511 18.96 -43.06 -33.93
CA ARG A 511 19.24 -43.79 -32.70
C ARG A 511 18.04 -43.99 -31.80
N GLU A 512 17.19 -42.97 -31.68
CA GLU A 512 15.95 -43.05 -30.89
C GLU A 512 14.98 -44.08 -31.46
N ILE A 513 14.85 -44.13 -32.77
CA ILE A 513 14.03 -45.11 -33.51
C ILE A 513 14.58 -46.53 -33.30
N GLU A 514 15.87 -46.72 -33.53
CA GLU A 514 16.53 -48.02 -33.37
C GLU A 514 16.38 -48.59 -31.96
N ILE A 515 16.52 -47.76 -30.94
CA ILE A 515 16.37 -48.15 -29.52
C ILE A 515 14.92 -48.53 -29.20
N LEU A 516 13.94 -47.78 -29.72
CA LEU A 516 12.52 -48.09 -29.52
C LEU A 516 12.15 -49.42 -30.19
N GLU A 517 12.66 -49.68 -31.40
CA GLU A 517 12.49 -50.96 -32.11
C GLU A 517 13.11 -52.15 -31.36
N GLU A 518 14.38 -52.03 -30.95
CA GLU A 518 15.08 -53.06 -30.19
C GLU A 518 14.44 -53.35 -28.82
N ALA A 519 13.90 -52.32 -28.19
CA ALA A 519 13.21 -52.47 -26.90
C ALA A 519 11.79 -52.99 -27.04
N GLY A 520 11.25 -53.10 -28.24
CA GLY A 520 9.86 -53.49 -28.51
C GLY A 520 8.84 -52.47 -27.98
N ILE A 521 9.24 -51.19 -27.85
CA ILE A 521 8.35 -50.12 -27.43
C ILE A 521 7.60 -49.60 -28.66
N PRO A 522 6.27 -49.65 -28.69
CA PRO A 522 5.49 -49.20 -29.82
C PRO A 522 5.63 -47.66 -29.99
N PHE A 523 5.85 -47.23 -31.23
CA PHE A 523 5.93 -45.81 -31.57
C PHE A 523 5.38 -45.55 -32.99
N HIS A 524 5.06 -44.29 -33.24
CA HIS A 524 4.67 -43.79 -34.55
C HIS A 524 5.77 -42.89 -35.11
N CYS A 525 6.34 -43.26 -36.27
CA CYS A 525 7.36 -42.47 -36.92
C CYS A 525 6.77 -41.52 -37.94
N ILE A 526 7.19 -40.25 -37.89
CA ILE A 526 6.77 -39.16 -38.78
C ILE A 526 8.05 -38.54 -39.38
N GLU A 527 8.20 -38.61 -40.68
CA GLU A 527 9.30 -37.98 -41.38
C GLU A 527 8.94 -36.57 -41.87
N LEU A 528 9.81 -35.59 -41.61
CA LEU A 528 9.63 -34.18 -41.99
C LEU A 528 10.35 -33.82 -43.28
#